data_ba38dfe8999504e71b656be3580f0daa
#
_entry.id   ba38dfe8999504e71b656be3580f0daa
#
_cell.length_a   1.000
_cell.length_b   1.000
_cell.length_c   1.000
_cell.angle_alpha   90.00
_cell.angle_beta   90.00
_cell.angle_gamma   90.00
#
_symmetry.space_group_name_H-M   'P 1'
#
loop_
_entity.id
_entity.type
_entity.pdbx_description
1 polymer ?
#
loop_
_entity_poly.entity_id
_entity_poly.type
_entity_poly.pdbx_seq_one_letter_code
_entity_poly.pdbx_strand_id
1 'polypeptide(L)'
;MATGTKIRTQINSSLSTVDDVLKWPDLPPFPSNIPTAPLHRLSLAKLRSSAEESNRLFSSCKDLGFFYLDLRGDAEGEKLLSQADELFDLGTKLYNLGRDELSKYDYKSVGSYAGYKGYGSAIVDEKGNLDRN
;
A
#
# COMPACT_ATOMS: atom_id res chain seq x y z
N MET A 1 -13.75 20.63 -13.55
CA MET A 1 -12.38 20.14 -13.25
C MET A 1 -11.64 21.13 -12.35
N ALA A 2 -12.11 21.41 -11.14
CA ALA A 2 -11.47 22.39 -10.24
C ALA A 2 -11.39 21.96 -8.77
N THR A 3 -11.71 20.70 -8.45
CA THR A 3 -11.78 20.21 -7.06
C THR A 3 -10.45 19.66 -6.53
N GLY A 4 -9.59 19.11 -7.38
CA GLY A 4 -8.34 18.49 -6.95
C GLY A 4 -7.28 19.46 -6.40
N THR A 5 -7.22 20.68 -6.95
CA THR A 5 -6.20 21.68 -6.57
C THR A 5 -6.49 22.32 -5.21
N LYS A 6 -7.75 22.50 -4.84
CA LYS A 6 -8.13 23.10 -3.54
C LYS A 6 -7.85 22.16 -2.36
N ILE A 7 -8.07 20.86 -2.53
CA ILE A 7 -7.79 19.87 -1.47
C ILE A 7 -6.28 19.80 -1.19
N ARG A 8 -5.45 19.80 -2.23
CA ARG A 8 -3.99 19.76 -2.08
C ARG A 8 -3.44 21.00 -1.34
N THR A 9 -4.03 22.17 -1.56
CA THR A 9 -3.61 23.42 -0.89
C THR A 9 -4.02 23.45 0.58
N GLN A 10 -5.19 22.91 0.94
CA GLN A 10 -5.63 22.85 2.34
C GLN A 10 -4.83 21.83 3.16
N ILE A 11 -4.48 20.70 2.61
CA ILE A 11 -3.66 19.68 3.30
C ILE A 11 -2.28 20.25 3.63
N ASN A 12 -1.65 20.98 2.70
CA ASN A 12 -0.32 21.54 2.90
C ASN A 12 -0.26 22.67 3.95
N SER A 13 -1.36 23.35 4.26
CA SER A 13 -1.38 24.45 5.24
C SER A 13 -1.57 23.99 6.69
N SER A 14 -2.00 22.74 6.92
CA SER A 14 -2.28 22.19 8.25
C SER A 14 -1.18 21.28 8.80
N LEU A 15 -0.14 20.99 8.01
CA LEU A 15 0.90 20.04 8.37
C LEU A 15 2.16 20.77 8.84
N SER A 16 2.31 20.86 10.15
CA SER A 16 3.58 21.24 10.78
C SER A 16 4.63 20.17 10.53
N THR A 17 5.75 20.58 9.94
CA THR A 17 7.06 19.92 9.81
C THR A 17 7.11 18.42 9.48
N VAL A 18 7.80 18.15 8.40
CA VAL A 18 8.02 16.86 7.72
C VAL A 18 8.91 15.86 8.50
N ASP A 19 9.25 16.14 9.76
CA ASP A 19 10.27 15.37 10.50
C ASP A 19 9.75 14.19 11.31
N ASP A 20 8.44 13.95 11.36
CA ASP A 20 7.87 12.75 11.98
C ASP A 20 7.51 11.69 10.94
N VAL A 21 8.48 11.32 10.09
CA VAL A 21 8.39 10.08 9.31
C VAL A 21 8.38 8.93 10.32
N LEU A 22 7.29 8.17 10.35
CA LEU A 22 7.21 6.95 11.13
C LEU A 22 8.40 6.04 10.76
N LYS A 23 9.42 6.06 11.59
CA LYS A 23 10.51 5.07 11.50
C LYS A 23 9.92 3.75 11.98
N TRP A 24 9.74 2.83 11.08
CA TRP A 24 9.41 1.46 11.44
C TRP A 24 10.53 0.92 12.34
N PRO A 25 10.20 0.31 13.49
CA PRO A 25 11.22 -0.29 14.34
C PRO A 25 11.96 -1.38 13.55
N ASP A 26 13.25 -1.53 13.81
CA ASP A 26 14.01 -2.66 13.28
C ASP A 26 13.33 -3.96 13.71
N LEU A 27 12.74 -4.66 12.74
CA LEU A 27 12.09 -5.93 13.01
C LEU A 27 13.17 -7.01 13.21
N PRO A 28 12.95 -7.94 14.14
CA PRO A 28 13.85 -9.08 14.29
C PRO A 28 13.88 -9.88 12.96
N PRO A 29 14.98 -10.56 12.64
CA PRO A 29 15.06 -11.38 11.46
C PRO A 29 13.96 -12.45 11.47
N PHE A 30 13.43 -12.75 10.30
CA PHE A 30 12.40 -13.77 10.16
C PHE A 30 12.90 -15.12 10.69
N PRO A 31 12.11 -15.84 11.52
CA PRO A 31 12.56 -17.10 12.11
C PRO A 31 12.88 -18.15 11.03
N SER A 32 14.06 -18.75 11.10
CA SER A 32 14.52 -19.73 10.10
C SER A 32 13.79 -21.08 10.13
N ASN A 33 13.06 -21.36 11.22
CA ASN A 33 12.31 -22.59 11.42
C ASN A 33 10.87 -22.55 10.89
N ILE A 34 10.45 -21.43 10.31
CA ILE A 34 9.13 -21.28 9.70
C ILE A 34 9.23 -21.57 8.20
N PRO A 35 8.46 -22.54 7.66
CA PRO A 35 8.43 -22.81 6.24
C PRO A 35 7.98 -21.57 5.44
N THR A 36 8.71 -21.24 4.38
CA THR A 36 8.38 -20.15 3.48
C THR A 36 8.08 -20.67 2.09
N ALA A 37 7.15 -20.02 1.38
CA ALA A 37 6.88 -20.33 -0.01
C ALA A 37 8.10 -20.00 -0.90
N PRO A 38 8.48 -20.86 -1.85
CA PRO A 38 9.63 -20.64 -2.75
C PRO A 38 9.27 -19.67 -3.88
N LEU A 39 8.90 -18.44 -3.52
CA LEU A 39 8.50 -17.43 -4.50
C LEU A 39 9.70 -16.96 -5.33
N HIS A 40 9.52 -16.95 -6.64
CA HIS A 40 10.53 -16.41 -7.54
C HIS A 40 10.59 -14.88 -7.45
N ARG A 41 11.80 -14.34 -7.45
CA ARG A 41 12.03 -12.91 -7.65
C ARG A 41 12.35 -12.68 -9.13
N LEU A 42 11.51 -11.87 -9.78
CA LEU A 42 11.63 -11.49 -11.19
C LEU A 42 12.09 -10.03 -11.27
N SER A 43 12.87 -9.70 -12.31
CA SER A 43 13.35 -8.34 -12.53
C SER A 43 12.53 -7.66 -13.63
N LEU A 44 11.96 -6.50 -13.36
CA LEU A 44 11.23 -5.70 -14.36
C LEU A 44 12.17 -5.32 -15.53
N ALA A 45 13.40 -4.90 -15.23
CA ALA A 45 14.38 -4.57 -16.25
C ALA A 45 14.67 -5.74 -17.20
N LYS A 46 14.78 -6.97 -16.66
CA LYS A 46 14.99 -8.17 -17.47
C LYS A 46 13.74 -8.60 -18.25
N LEU A 47 12.55 -8.41 -17.70
CA LEU A 47 11.30 -8.74 -18.40
C LEU A 47 11.13 -7.95 -19.71
N ARG A 48 11.73 -6.77 -19.81
CA ARG A 48 11.69 -5.96 -21.04
C ARG A 48 12.55 -6.49 -22.18
N SER A 49 13.51 -7.37 -21.89
CA SER A 49 14.53 -7.76 -22.89
C SER A 49 14.90 -9.25 -22.90
N SER A 50 14.44 -10.04 -21.92
CA SER A 50 14.82 -11.43 -21.76
C SER A 50 13.63 -12.37 -21.91
N ALA A 51 13.66 -13.23 -22.91
CA ALA A 51 12.68 -14.31 -23.08
C ALA A 51 12.75 -15.32 -21.91
N GLU A 52 13.94 -15.54 -21.34
CA GLU A 52 14.10 -16.41 -20.18
C GLU A 52 13.34 -15.88 -18.96
N GLU A 53 13.45 -14.58 -18.65
CA GLU A 53 12.73 -13.97 -17.56
C GLU A 53 11.21 -14.01 -17.79
N SER A 54 10.76 -13.84 -19.03
CA SER A 54 9.35 -13.98 -19.40
C SER A 54 8.84 -15.42 -19.20
N ASN A 55 9.65 -16.43 -19.51
CA ASN A 55 9.31 -17.83 -19.25
C ASN A 55 9.25 -18.12 -17.75
N ARG A 56 10.15 -17.54 -16.95
CA ARG A 56 10.12 -17.64 -15.49
C ARG A 56 8.85 -17.00 -14.91
N LEU A 57 8.43 -15.85 -15.45
CA LEU A 57 7.16 -15.22 -15.06
C LEU A 57 5.98 -16.16 -15.33
N PHE A 58 5.92 -16.73 -16.55
CA PHE A 58 4.85 -17.66 -16.92
C PHE A 58 4.80 -18.87 -15.98
N SER A 59 5.96 -19.48 -15.69
CA SER A 59 6.03 -20.60 -14.75
C SER A 59 5.60 -20.21 -13.34
N SER A 60 6.03 -19.05 -12.86
CA SER A 60 5.62 -18.54 -11.54
C SER A 60 4.11 -18.36 -11.42
N CYS A 61 3.48 -17.80 -12.46
CA CYS A 61 2.02 -17.65 -12.52
C CYS A 61 1.30 -18.99 -12.55
N LYS A 62 1.82 -19.96 -13.32
CA LYS A 62 1.22 -21.27 -13.49
C LYS A 62 1.34 -22.14 -12.23
N ASP A 63 2.52 -22.14 -11.60
CA ASP A 63 2.85 -23.11 -10.56
C ASP A 63 2.43 -22.65 -9.16
N LEU A 64 2.59 -21.35 -8.86
CA LEU A 64 2.30 -20.77 -7.55
C LEU A 64 1.25 -19.66 -7.58
N GLY A 65 1.05 -18.99 -8.70
CA GLY A 65 0.18 -17.83 -8.83
C GLY A 65 0.74 -16.54 -8.22
N PHE A 66 1.93 -16.57 -7.61
CA PHE A 66 2.57 -15.47 -6.92
C PHE A 66 4.05 -15.38 -7.23
N PHE A 67 4.59 -14.16 -7.24
CA PHE A 67 6.00 -13.86 -7.42
C PHE A 67 6.35 -12.50 -6.82
N TYR A 68 7.62 -12.23 -6.58
CA TYR A 68 8.13 -10.90 -6.29
C TYR A 68 8.60 -10.24 -7.57
N LEU A 69 8.19 -9.00 -7.80
CA LEU A 69 8.70 -8.18 -8.90
C LEU A 69 9.70 -7.16 -8.35
N ASP A 70 10.96 -7.28 -8.74
CA ASP A 70 11.99 -6.29 -8.44
C ASP A 70 11.92 -5.16 -9.47
N LEU A 71 11.58 -3.98 -9.01
CA LEU A 71 11.39 -2.78 -9.81
C LEU A 71 12.69 -1.99 -10.02
N ARG A 72 13.75 -2.34 -9.27
CA ARG A 72 15.03 -1.63 -9.31
C ARG A 72 15.77 -1.90 -10.63
N GLY A 73 16.53 -0.89 -11.06
CA GLY A 73 17.28 -0.97 -12.32
C GLY A 73 16.43 -0.78 -13.58
N ASP A 74 15.16 -0.37 -13.42
CA ASP A 74 14.27 0.06 -14.48
C ASP A 74 13.75 1.46 -14.16
N ALA A 75 13.83 2.41 -15.09
CA ALA A 75 13.51 3.82 -14.82
C ALA A 75 12.05 4.04 -14.39
N GLU A 76 11.10 3.30 -14.98
CA GLU A 76 9.71 3.38 -14.57
C GLU A 76 9.48 2.65 -13.24
N GLY A 77 10.20 1.56 -13.01
CA GLY A 77 10.20 0.81 -11.77
C GLY A 77 10.67 1.66 -10.58
N GLU A 78 11.78 2.36 -10.73
CA GLU A 78 12.31 3.29 -9.71
C GLU A 78 11.33 4.42 -9.43
N LYS A 79 10.70 4.98 -10.46
CA LYS A 79 9.65 5.99 -10.30
C LYS A 79 8.45 5.45 -9.52
N LEU A 80 8.03 4.22 -9.78
CA LEU A 80 6.93 3.58 -9.07
C LEU A 80 7.26 3.35 -7.59
N LEU A 81 8.50 2.95 -7.26
CA LEU A 81 8.97 2.83 -5.87
C LEU A 81 8.91 4.18 -5.15
N SER A 82 9.43 5.26 -5.77
CA SER A 82 9.35 6.60 -5.19
C SER A 82 7.90 7.06 -4.97
N GLN A 83 7.01 6.79 -5.92
CA GLN A 83 5.60 7.13 -5.78
C GLN A 83 4.89 6.31 -4.69
N ALA A 84 5.31 5.06 -4.47
CA ALA A 84 4.80 4.24 -3.38
C ALA A 84 5.19 4.84 -2.02
N ASP A 85 6.44 5.24 -1.84
CA ASP A 85 6.91 5.90 -0.61
C ASP A 85 6.14 7.20 -0.36
N GLU A 86 5.98 8.05 -1.40
CA GLU A 86 5.19 9.28 -1.29
C GLU A 86 3.72 9.00 -0.89
N LEU A 87 3.15 7.90 -1.37
CA LEU A 87 1.79 7.50 -1.04
C LEU A 87 1.66 7.04 0.42
N PHE A 88 2.64 6.32 0.95
CA PHE A 88 2.68 5.94 2.36
C PHE A 88 2.81 7.16 3.27
N ASP A 89 3.68 8.11 2.92
CA ASP A 89 3.81 9.36 3.64
C ASP A 89 2.50 10.17 3.62
N LEU A 90 1.84 10.24 2.47
CA LEU A 90 0.54 10.90 2.35
C LEU A 90 -0.52 10.18 3.20
N GLY A 91 -0.53 8.85 3.20
CA GLY A 91 -1.43 8.05 4.04
C GLY A 91 -1.27 8.38 5.51
N THR A 92 -0.04 8.42 6.00
CA THR A 92 0.28 8.82 7.39
C THR A 92 -0.27 10.22 7.71
N LYS A 93 -0.06 11.18 6.83
CA LYS A 93 -0.56 12.56 7.00
C LYS A 93 -2.09 12.60 7.02
N LEU A 94 -2.75 11.84 6.15
CA LEU A 94 -4.21 11.76 6.11
C LEU A 94 -4.79 11.22 7.41
N TYR A 95 -4.23 10.13 7.95
CA TYR A 95 -4.71 9.56 9.21
C TYR A 95 -4.47 10.46 10.42
N ASN A 96 -3.55 11.40 10.34
CA ASN A 96 -3.32 12.41 11.39
C ASN A 96 -4.31 13.59 11.36
N LEU A 97 -5.21 13.67 10.39
CA LEU A 97 -6.25 14.73 10.33
C LEU A 97 -7.29 14.68 11.46
N GLY A 98 -7.29 13.60 12.23
CA GLY A 98 -8.28 13.39 13.29
C GLY A 98 -9.60 12.82 12.79
N ARG A 99 -10.33 12.19 13.72
CA ARG A 99 -11.53 11.40 13.43
C ARG A 99 -12.65 12.22 12.80
N ASP A 100 -12.85 13.45 13.26
CA ASP A 100 -13.95 14.29 12.80
C ASP A 100 -13.79 14.68 11.33
N GLU A 101 -12.55 14.97 10.90
CA GLU A 101 -12.25 15.27 9.52
C GLU A 101 -12.35 14.01 8.65
N LEU A 102 -11.78 12.90 9.09
CA LEU A 102 -11.80 11.63 8.36
C LEU A 102 -13.23 11.10 8.16
N SER A 103 -14.12 11.29 9.16
CA SER A 103 -15.52 10.83 9.10
C SER A 103 -16.34 11.49 7.99
N LYS A 104 -15.93 12.65 7.49
CA LYS A 104 -16.57 13.31 6.33
C LYS A 104 -16.39 12.50 5.04
N TYR A 105 -15.44 11.60 5.01
CA TYR A 105 -15.11 10.74 3.88
C TYR A 105 -15.59 9.29 4.07
N ASP A 106 -16.43 9.04 5.07
CA ASP A 106 -17.11 7.76 5.24
C ASP A 106 -18.33 7.69 4.30
N TYR A 107 -18.22 6.85 3.29
CA TYR A 107 -19.26 6.66 2.27
C TYR A 107 -20.12 5.40 2.53
N LYS A 108 -20.12 4.87 3.76
CA LYS A 108 -20.94 3.72 4.14
C LYS A 108 -22.43 3.98 3.94
N SER A 109 -22.89 5.20 4.21
CA SER A 109 -24.31 5.60 4.05
C SER A 109 -24.81 5.53 2.61
N VAL A 110 -23.91 5.62 1.62
CA VAL A 110 -24.23 5.49 0.18
C VAL A 110 -23.83 4.12 -0.37
N GLY A 111 -23.55 3.15 0.48
CA GLY A 111 -23.23 1.78 0.09
C GLY A 111 -21.86 1.60 -0.58
N SER A 112 -20.95 2.57 -0.45
CA SER A 112 -19.62 2.49 -1.06
C SER A 112 -18.62 1.83 -0.12
N TYR A 113 -17.78 0.95 -0.67
CA TYR A 113 -16.61 0.41 0.01
C TYR A 113 -15.41 1.39 0.06
N ALA A 114 -15.43 2.43 -0.77
CA ALA A 114 -14.40 3.46 -0.77
C ALA A 114 -14.56 4.42 0.40
N GLY A 115 -13.48 5.12 0.75
CA GLY A 115 -13.46 6.14 1.79
C GLY A 115 -12.92 5.67 3.13
N TYR A 116 -13.05 6.53 4.14
CA TYR A 116 -12.57 6.26 5.48
C TYR A 116 -13.42 5.19 6.17
N LYS A 117 -12.74 4.27 6.85
CA LYS A 117 -13.36 3.28 7.73
C LYS A 117 -12.70 3.38 9.10
N GLY A 118 -13.49 3.72 10.10
CA GLY A 118 -13.01 3.74 11.46
C GLY A 118 -12.68 2.32 11.97
N TYR A 119 -11.72 2.22 12.86
CA TYR A 119 -11.36 0.96 13.51
C TYR A 119 -12.60 0.29 14.15
N GLY A 120 -12.79 -0.99 13.89
CA GLY A 120 -13.94 -1.75 14.36
C GLY A 120 -15.26 -1.41 13.69
N SER A 121 -15.27 -0.70 12.55
CA SER A 121 -16.50 -0.33 11.83
C SER A 121 -17.09 -1.46 10.98
N ALA A 122 -16.33 -2.51 10.70
CA ALA A 122 -16.79 -3.66 9.95
C ALA A 122 -17.31 -4.77 10.88
N ILE A 123 -18.43 -5.40 10.49
CA ILE A 123 -18.95 -6.62 11.14
C ILE A 123 -18.31 -7.79 10.40
N VAL A 124 -17.61 -8.66 11.14
CA VAL A 124 -16.80 -9.75 10.55
C VAL A 124 -17.56 -11.06 10.50
N ASP A 125 -18.52 -11.28 11.42
CA ASP A 125 -19.27 -12.53 11.49
C ASP A 125 -20.77 -12.32 11.80
N GLU A 126 -21.54 -13.41 11.68
CA GLU A 126 -22.97 -13.42 11.96
C GLU A 126 -23.32 -13.11 13.44
N LYS A 127 -22.35 -13.20 14.35
CA LYS A 127 -22.52 -12.89 15.78
C LYS A 127 -22.34 -11.40 16.07
N GLY A 128 -22.05 -10.59 15.04
CA GLY A 128 -21.86 -9.17 15.17
C GLY A 128 -20.49 -8.77 15.74
N ASN A 129 -19.50 -9.66 15.73
CA ASN A 129 -18.15 -9.30 16.12
C ASN A 129 -17.59 -8.27 15.15
N LEU A 130 -16.95 -7.24 15.70
CA LEU A 130 -16.33 -6.17 14.92
C LEU A 130 -14.90 -6.55 14.53
N ASP A 131 -14.49 -6.08 13.37
CA ASP A 131 -13.09 -6.15 12.97
C ASP A 131 -12.23 -5.36 13.96
N ARG A 132 -11.28 -6.04 14.58
CA ARG A 132 -10.35 -5.48 15.57
C ARG A 132 -8.91 -5.47 15.09
N ASN A 133 -8.67 -5.84 13.81
CA ASN A 133 -7.34 -5.85 13.21
C ASN A 133 -7.03 -4.56 12.47
#